data_957205d96374001ec2583ff7e0316ee6
#
_entry.id   957205d96374001ec2583ff7e0316ee6
#
_cell.length_a   1.000
_cell.length_b   1.000
_cell.length_c   1.000
_cell.angle_alpha   90.00
_cell.angle_beta   90.00
_cell.angle_gamma   90.00
#
_symmetry.space_group_name_H-M   'P 1'
#
loop_
_entity.id
_entity.type
_entity.pdbx_description
1 polymer ?
#
loop_
_entity_poly.entity_id
_entity_poly.type
_entity_poly.pdbx_seq_one_letter_code
_entity_poly.pdbx_strand_id
1 'polypeptide(L)'
;MSMAYALKRQDQVGVLAALASGEYEAIATSGQSVADELVHLCIELGVFEALKCLEVRREREGIPDELLLRTLAVLPFVEALGLSAAAGHLFQDAAILLQIGYEIAEVQEGFNGRHNSAGTDEKTSRPCHVEVLRDELARIDPTSLAEFGKQCVKELLRRKLVKGTVGGIDGSGLRTHHRVVGLLSVHEGQPLWLSWRVLAGNESEKGKEASVVRSMVEEVLEAGGREAIEWLLMDALYADGPLLAWLEHHCGIHALVRLPEDRLLYEDAQGLAEHGLTKWSTHTDVRYVSGQKQARQVSVTMADQLTSWDGFVEAAKEYGCQDASLSAVLIHSVDKADASRVEDWALVSTRSWGSAWGAYSLWRHRWLIENSGFRELKEAWHLEEAPWSHTNSEVVAARVCFTLVAYNVAQIAKTTQGRKLTDRGIRRLRRDLTATYGVAPVIVFTEGAFAVFHIEQVMAIAGLAPRHSLRPRPRQSPPPSP
;
A
#
# COMPACT_ATOMS: atom_id res chain seq x y z
N MET A 1 -6.43 32.35 -12.47
CA MET A 1 -5.69 32.61 -11.21
C MET A 1 -5.70 31.34 -10.42
N SER A 2 -4.57 30.68 -10.27
CA SER A 2 -4.45 29.54 -9.35
C SER A 2 -4.62 30.08 -7.94
N MET A 3 -5.76 29.84 -7.29
CA MET A 3 -5.87 30.07 -5.86
C MET A 3 -4.99 29.02 -5.18
N ALA A 4 -3.81 29.44 -4.73
CA ALA A 4 -3.01 28.60 -3.86
C ALA A 4 -3.75 28.53 -2.51
N TYR A 5 -4.41 27.41 -2.24
CA TYR A 5 -4.96 27.15 -0.92
C TYR A 5 -3.79 27.03 0.06
N ALA A 6 -3.66 28.02 0.93
CA ALA A 6 -2.68 27.94 2.01
C ALA A 6 -3.16 26.86 3.01
N LEU A 7 -2.43 25.77 3.09
CA LEU A 7 -2.63 24.81 4.16
C LEU A 7 -2.38 25.51 5.49
N LYS A 8 -3.32 25.39 6.44
CA LYS A 8 -3.12 25.96 7.79
C LYS A 8 -1.92 25.27 8.44
N ARG A 9 -1.01 26.05 8.99
CA ARG A 9 0.19 25.53 9.64
C ARG A 9 -0.16 25.04 11.04
N GLN A 10 0.38 23.91 11.44
CA GLN A 10 0.29 23.45 12.83
C GLN A 10 1.20 24.32 13.70
N ASP A 11 0.59 25.01 14.67
CA ASP A 11 1.30 25.89 15.62
C ASP A 11 0.66 25.80 17.01
N GLN A 12 1.17 24.90 17.83
CA GLN A 12 0.61 24.63 19.14
C GLN A 12 0.74 25.81 20.10
N VAL A 13 1.83 26.55 20.02
CA VAL A 13 2.10 27.69 20.94
C VAL A 13 1.27 28.91 20.56
N GLY A 14 1.26 29.28 19.29
CA GLY A 14 0.49 30.41 18.80
C GLY A 14 -1.02 30.22 18.96
N VAL A 15 -1.52 29.02 18.63
CA VAL A 15 -2.94 28.67 18.79
C VAL A 15 -3.36 28.59 20.25
N LEU A 16 -2.48 28.12 21.15
CA LEU A 16 -2.76 28.11 22.59
C LEU A 16 -2.91 29.55 23.14
N ALA A 17 -2.05 30.45 22.72
CA ALA A 17 -2.13 31.88 23.10
C ALA A 17 -3.41 32.53 22.56
N ALA A 18 -3.74 32.28 21.29
CA ALA A 18 -4.97 32.77 20.66
C ALA A 18 -6.24 32.21 21.34
N LEU A 19 -6.22 30.93 21.72
CA LEU A 19 -7.34 30.32 22.48
C LEU A 19 -7.50 30.99 23.84
N ALA A 20 -6.40 31.28 24.54
CA ALA A 20 -6.44 31.94 25.85
C ALA A 20 -6.91 33.41 25.79
N SER A 21 -6.63 34.11 24.67
CA SER A 21 -7.14 35.47 24.44
C SER A 21 -8.55 35.54 23.85
N GLY A 22 -9.11 34.37 23.43
CA GLY A 22 -10.41 34.32 22.77
C GLY A 22 -10.34 34.63 21.25
N GLU A 23 -9.15 34.69 20.67
CA GLU A 23 -8.89 35.02 19.25
C GLU A 23 -8.79 33.74 18.41
N TYR A 24 -9.84 32.95 18.34
CA TYR A 24 -9.90 31.73 17.53
C TYR A 24 -11.07 31.77 16.56
N GLU A 25 -10.91 31.11 15.42
CA GLU A 25 -11.95 31.06 14.37
C GLU A 25 -12.96 29.96 14.66
N ALA A 26 -12.50 28.78 15.06
CA ALA A 26 -13.35 27.63 15.33
C ALA A 26 -12.71 26.65 16.31
N ILE A 27 -13.57 25.88 16.98
CA ILE A 27 -13.17 24.71 17.77
C ILE A 27 -13.94 23.52 17.21
N ALA A 28 -13.22 22.43 16.90
CA ALA A 28 -13.82 21.19 16.43
C ALA A 28 -13.30 20.00 17.24
N THR A 29 -14.02 18.90 17.22
CA THR A 29 -13.56 17.62 17.75
C THR A 29 -13.39 16.66 16.58
N SER A 30 -12.26 15.94 16.50
CA SER A 30 -12.04 14.90 15.50
C SER A 30 -12.25 13.53 16.12
N GLY A 31 -13.04 12.70 15.44
CA GLY A 31 -13.15 11.28 15.74
C GLY A 31 -12.13 10.41 15.01
N GLN A 32 -11.29 11.00 14.15
CA GLN A 32 -10.40 10.32 13.20
C GLN A 32 -8.93 10.71 13.41
N SER A 33 -8.48 10.86 14.66
CA SER A 33 -7.12 11.36 15.00
C SER A 33 -5.97 10.69 14.23
N VAL A 34 -6.11 9.40 13.91
CA VAL A 34 -5.11 8.68 13.08
C VAL A 34 -5.13 9.14 11.64
N ALA A 35 -6.30 9.43 11.10
CA ALA A 35 -6.43 9.96 9.74
C ALA A 35 -5.76 11.34 9.65
N ASP A 36 -5.90 12.18 10.68
CA ASP A 36 -5.22 13.48 10.76
C ASP A 36 -3.69 13.33 10.67
N GLU A 37 -3.10 12.39 11.43
CA GLU A 37 -1.67 12.11 11.37
C GLU A 37 -1.23 11.61 10.00
N LEU A 38 -2.02 10.74 9.36
CA LEU A 38 -1.73 10.21 8.04
C LEU A 38 -1.86 11.28 6.93
N VAL A 39 -2.83 12.18 7.06
CA VAL A 39 -2.98 13.35 6.17
C VAL A 39 -1.77 14.27 6.28
N HIS A 40 -1.33 14.56 7.50
CA HIS A 40 -0.11 15.33 7.72
C HIS A 40 1.11 14.68 7.07
N LEU A 41 1.25 13.36 7.21
CA LEU A 41 2.34 12.61 6.57
C LEU A 41 2.23 12.63 5.03
N CYS A 42 1.02 12.65 4.45
CA CYS A 42 0.83 12.86 3.01
C CYS A 42 1.42 14.21 2.55
N ILE A 43 1.24 15.26 3.35
CA ILE A 43 1.83 16.57 3.06
C ILE A 43 3.35 16.50 3.12
N GLU A 44 3.90 15.92 4.19
CA GLU A 44 5.34 15.77 4.36
C GLU A 44 6.00 14.93 3.26
N LEU A 45 5.36 13.84 2.85
CA LEU A 45 5.84 12.96 1.77
C LEU A 45 5.63 13.53 0.36
N GLY A 46 5.01 14.70 0.23
CA GLY A 46 4.80 15.35 -1.06
C GLY A 46 3.68 14.73 -1.90
N VAL A 47 2.78 13.94 -1.31
CA VAL A 47 1.64 13.33 -2.03
C VAL A 47 0.75 14.42 -2.62
N PHE A 48 0.46 15.49 -1.87
CA PHE A 48 -0.36 16.60 -2.37
C PHE A 48 0.34 17.42 -3.47
N GLU A 49 1.65 17.49 -3.43
CA GLU A 49 2.42 18.11 -4.52
C GLU A 49 2.34 17.26 -5.79
N ALA A 50 2.44 15.93 -5.64
CA ALA A 50 2.32 15.00 -6.76
C ALA A 50 0.92 15.03 -7.41
N LEU A 51 -0.15 15.35 -6.66
CA LEU A 51 -1.49 15.51 -7.23
C LEU A 51 -1.58 16.57 -8.34
N LYS A 52 -0.65 17.52 -8.38
CA LYS A 52 -0.62 18.57 -9.41
C LYS A 52 -0.34 18.05 -10.82
N CYS A 53 0.19 16.83 -10.96
CA CYS A 53 0.36 16.20 -12.27
C CYS A 53 -0.93 15.59 -12.82
N LEU A 54 -1.97 15.46 -11.99
CA LEU A 54 -3.24 14.90 -12.43
C LEU A 54 -3.99 15.88 -13.34
N GLU A 55 -4.36 15.39 -14.50
CA GLU A 55 -5.18 16.11 -15.47
C GLU A 55 -6.63 15.68 -15.33
N VAL A 56 -7.53 16.63 -15.07
CA VAL A 56 -8.97 16.39 -14.96
C VAL A 56 -9.69 17.07 -16.11
N ARG A 57 -10.47 16.31 -16.88
CA ARG A 57 -11.20 16.81 -18.02
C ARG A 57 -12.52 17.45 -17.57
N ARG A 58 -12.51 18.75 -17.30
CA ARG A 58 -13.70 19.51 -16.89
C ARG A 58 -14.23 20.42 -17.99
N GLU A 59 -15.55 20.46 -18.10
CA GLU A 59 -16.25 21.36 -19.01
C GLU A 59 -16.79 22.63 -18.31
N ARG A 60 -16.89 22.63 -16.99
CA ARG A 60 -17.49 23.71 -16.21
C ARG A 60 -16.66 24.06 -14.99
N GLU A 61 -16.63 25.34 -14.65
CA GLU A 61 -16.10 25.80 -13.37
C GLU A 61 -16.94 25.28 -12.20
N GLY A 62 -16.28 24.94 -11.11
CA GLY A 62 -16.92 24.40 -9.91
C GLY A 62 -15.96 24.44 -8.72
N ILE A 63 -16.06 23.44 -7.85
CA ILE A 63 -15.11 23.24 -6.78
C ILE A 63 -13.72 23.03 -7.41
N PRO A 64 -12.66 23.65 -6.93
CA PRO A 64 -11.32 23.47 -7.48
C PRO A 64 -10.89 22.00 -7.51
N ASP A 65 -10.33 21.55 -8.64
CA ASP A 65 -9.86 20.17 -8.82
C ASP A 65 -8.87 19.79 -7.73
N GLU A 66 -7.99 20.70 -7.32
CA GLU A 66 -7.01 20.45 -6.28
C GLU A 66 -7.67 20.04 -4.95
N LEU A 67 -8.78 20.64 -4.55
CA LEU A 67 -9.50 20.25 -3.33
C LEU A 67 -10.16 18.89 -3.46
N LEU A 68 -10.79 18.63 -4.61
CA LEU A 68 -11.43 17.34 -4.86
C LEU A 68 -10.40 16.21 -4.93
N LEU A 69 -9.28 16.41 -5.60
CA LEU A 69 -8.20 15.45 -5.69
C LEU A 69 -7.57 15.16 -4.32
N ARG A 70 -7.33 16.20 -3.50
CA ARG A 70 -6.87 16.02 -2.11
C ARG A 70 -7.89 15.27 -1.27
N THR A 71 -9.17 15.58 -1.43
CA THR A 71 -10.27 14.84 -0.79
C THR A 71 -10.23 13.36 -1.17
N LEU A 72 -10.10 13.05 -2.46
CA LEU A 72 -10.02 11.68 -2.97
C LEU A 72 -8.77 10.93 -2.48
N ALA A 73 -7.63 11.61 -2.36
CA ALA A 73 -6.38 11.03 -1.88
C ALA A 73 -6.45 10.63 -0.38
N VAL A 74 -7.23 11.36 0.43
CA VAL A 74 -7.36 11.07 1.87
C VAL A 74 -8.51 10.13 2.21
N LEU A 75 -9.48 9.96 1.30
CA LEU A 75 -10.61 9.06 1.52
C LEU A 75 -10.23 7.64 1.96
N PRO A 76 -9.17 6.99 1.44
CA PRO A 76 -8.79 5.66 1.89
C PRO A 76 -8.39 5.56 3.37
N PHE A 77 -8.01 6.66 4.03
CA PHE A 77 -7.70 6.66 5.46
C PHE A 77 -8.94 6.60 6.33
N VAL A 78 -10.07 7.01 5.79
CA VAL A 78 -11.36 6.93 6.50
C VAL A 78 -11.87 5.50 6.44
N GLU A 79 -12.10 4.88 7.59
CA GLU A 79 -12.60 3.51 7.67
C GLU A 79 -14.09 3.45 7.34
N ALA A 80 -14.40 3.32 6.02
CA ALA A 80 -15.77 3.23 5.55
C ALA A 80 -15.91 2.38 4.29
N LEU A 81 -17.07 1.75 4.14
CA LEU A 81 -17.43 0.97 2.95
C LEU A 81 -18.03 1.89 1.88
N GLY A 82 -17.36 1.96 0.72
CA GLY A 82 -17.84 2.70 -0.44
C GLY A 82 -17.63 4.22 -0.37
N LEU A 83 -17.72 4.85 -1.53
CA LEU A 83 -17.45 6.27 -1.71
C LEU A 83 -18.39 7.17 -0.88
N SER A 84 -19.67 6.87 -0.87
CA SER A 84 -20.69 7.68 -0.18
C SER A 84 -20.51 7.64 1.35
N ALA A 85 -20.18 6.47 1.92
CA ALA A 85 -19.93 6.33 3.34
C ALA A 85 -18.62 7.02 3.73
N ALA A 86 -17.54 6.80 2.95
CA ALA A 86 -16.25 7.45 3.19
C ALA A 86 -16.36 8.97 3.12
N ALA A 87 -17.00 9.51 2.09
CA ALA A 87 -17.26 10.93 1.96
C ALA A 87 -18.15 11.47 3.10
N GLY A 88 -19.17 10.71 3.51
CA GLY A 88 -20.02 11.07 4.63
C GLY A 88 -19.25 11.21 5.96
N HIS A 89 -18.30 10.32 6.22
CA HIS A 89 -17.42 10.41 7.38
C HIS A 89 -16.41 11.55 7.28
N LEU A 90 -15.74 11.67 6.12
CA LEU A 90 -14.74 12.71 5.89
C LEU A 90 -15.35 14.11 6.02
N PHE A 91 -16.54 14.32 5.47
CA PHE A 91 -17.22 15.64 5.51
C PHE A 91 -17.73 16.04 6.89
N GLN A 92 -17.72 15.13 7.85
CA GLN A 92 -17.96 15.45 9.26
C GLN A 92 -16.69 15.81 10.04
N ASP A 93 -15.53 15.59 9.44
CA ASP A 93 -14.22 15.87 10.05
C ASP A 93 -13.67 17.20 9.55
N ALA A 94 -14.07 18.29 10.21
CA ALA A 94 -13.62 19.62 9.86
C ALA A 94 -12.09 19.78 9.90
N ALA A 95 -11.41 19.03 10.79
CA ALA A 95 -9.97 19.10 10.92
C ALA A 95 -9.26 18.59 9.66
N ILE A 96 -9.66 17.43 9.16
CA ILE A 96 -9.11 16.88 7.91
C ILE A 96 -9.41 17.83 6.76
N LEU A 97 -10.65 18.32 6.64
CA LEU A 97 -11.04 19.23 5.56
C LEU A 97 -10.17 20.50 5.54
N LEU A 98 -9.94 21.11 6.70
CA LEU A 98 -9.07 22.27 6.79
C LEU A 98 -7.59 21.95 6.50
N GLN A 99 -7.09 20.79 6.90
CA GLN A 99 -5.74 20.34 6.56
C GLN A 99 -5.54 20.17 5.05
N ILE A 100 -6.55 19.65 4.34
CA ILE A 100 -6.48 19.47 2.90
C ILE A 100 -6.77 20.74 2.10
N GLY A 101 -7.11 21.86 2.77
CA GLY A 101 -7.15 23.18 2.19
C GLY A 101 -8.53 23.80 2.00
N TYR A 102 -9.62 23.19 2.54
CA TYR A 102 -10.93 23.85 2.58
C TYR A 102 -10.89 25.04 3.56
N GLU A 103 -11.61 26.10 3.23
CA GLU A 103 -11.84 27.20 4.14
C GLU A 103 -12.99 26.90 5.13
N ILE A 104 -13.02 27.60 6.27
CA ILE A 104 -14.08 27.40 7.28
C ILE A 104 -15.47 27.62 6.69
N ALA A 105 -15.63 28.67 5.90
CA ALA A 105 -16.90 28.97 5.24
C ALA A 105 -17.32 27.84 4.29
N GLU A 106 -16.37 27.26 3.55
CA GLU A 106 -16.64 26.14 2.63
C GLU A 106 -17.02 24.86 3.37
N VAL A 107 -16.44 24.63 4.56
CA VAL A 107 -16.79 23.51 5.42
C VAL A 107 -18.18 23.67 6.02
N GLN A 108 -18.54 24.90 6.44
CA GLN A 108 -19.80 25.19 7.11
C GLN A 108 -20.97 25.41 6.15
N GLU A 109 -20.75 26.10 5.05
CA GLU A 109 -21.81 26.59 4.14
C GLU A 109 -21.81 25.83 2.82
N GLY A 110 -20.73 25.08 2.51
CA GLY A 110 -20.50 24.49 1.20
C GLY A 110 -20.04 25.49 0.16
N PHE A 111 -19.62 25.03 -0.99
CA PHE A 111 -19.18 25.89 -2.09
C PHE A 111 -20.34 26.71 -2.65
N ASN A 112 -20.13 28.03 -2.79
CA ASN A 112 -21.09 29.00 -3.33
C ASN A 112 -22.43 29.07 -2.55
N GLY A 113 -22.42 28.78 -1.25
CA GLY A 113 -23.64 28.80 -0.41
C GLY A 113 -24.71 27.79 -0.82
N ARG A 114 -24.36 26.85 -1.68
CA ARG A 114 -25.25 25.79 -2.10
C ARG A 114 -25.20 24.65 -1.07
N HIS A 115 -26.19 24.63 -0.19
CA HIS A 115 -26.43 23.47 0.65
C HIS A 115 -26.81 22.27 -0.21
N ASN A 116 -26.19 21.13 0.01
CA ASN A 116 -26.57 19.87 -0.61
C ASN A 116 -27.85 19.36 0.08
N SER A 117 -28.97 19.94 -0.26
CA SER A 117 -30.29 19.44 0.12
C SER A 117 -30.68 18.30 -0.82
N ALA A 118 -30.33 17.08 -0.47
CA ALA A 118 -31.06 15.95 -1.00
C ALA A 118 -32.39 15.86 -0.23
N GLY A 119 -33.38 16.71 -0.60
CA GLY A 119 -34.79 16.50 -0.31
C GLY A 119 -35.24 16.30 1.16
N THR A 120 -34.40 16.52 2.15
CA THR A 120 -34.74 16.46 3.58
C THR A 120 -34.57 17.82 4.20
N ASP A 121 -35.48 18.21 5.08
CA ASP A 121 -35.49 19.50 5.80
C ASP A 121 -34.27 19.74 6.72
N GLU A 122 -33.39 18.76 6.87
CA GLU A 122 -32.13 18.91 7.58
C GLU A 122 -31.02 19.40 6.63
N LYS A 123 -30.66 20.66 6.80
CA LYS A 123 -29.48 21.28 6.21
C LYS A 123 -28.22 20.61 6.75
N THR A 124 -27.77 19.54 6.09
CA THR A 124 -26.45 18.99 6.40
C THR A 124 -25.39 19.83 5.68
N SER A 125 -24.61 20.60 6.43
CA SER A 125 -23.47 21.32 5.90
C SER A 125 -22.40 20.33 5.41
N ARG A 126 -22.17 20.29 4.10
CA ARG A 126 -21.17 19.44 3.45
C ARG A 126 -20.45 20.27 2.40
N PRO A 127 -19.14 20.11 2.23
CA PRO A 127 -18.39 20.85 1.20
C PRO A 127 -18.93 20.60 -0.21
N CYS A 128 -19.32 19.35 -0.52
CA CYS A 128 -19.92 18.99 -1.81
C CYS A 128 -20.78 17.74 -1.71
N HIS A 129 -21.55 17.47 -2.76
CA HIS A 129 -22.25 16.20 -2.92
C HIS A 129 -21.29 15.09 -3.35
N VAL A 130 -21.51 13.84 -2.91
CA VAL A 130 -20.65 12.69 -3.25
C VAL A 130 -20.54 12.43 -4.75
N GLU A 131 -21.57 12.75 -5.53
CA GLU A 131 -21.53 12.61 -6.99
C GLU A 131 -20.48 13.49 -7.64
N VAL A 132 -20.14 14.65 -7.04
CA VAL A 132 -19.04 15.51 -7.51
C VAL A 132 -17.72 14.77 -7.43
N LEU A 133 -17.48 14.03 -6.35
CA LEU A 133 -16.26 13.19 -6.19
C LEU A 133 -16.24 12.03 -7.18
N ARG A 134 -17.42 11.42 -7.45
CA ARG A 134 -17.53 10.33 -8.43
C ARG A 134 -17.27 10.82 -9.85
N ASP A 135 -17.84 11.96 -10.19
CA ASP A 135 -17.61 12.62 -11.48
C ASP A 135 -16.16 13.01 -11.67
N GLU A 136 -15.52 13.50 -10.62
CA GLU A 136 -14.09 13.85 -10.64
C GLU A 136 -13.23 12.63 -10.94
N LEU A 137 -13.43 11.53 -10.21
CA LEU A 137 -12.73 10.25 -10.44
C LEU A 137 -12.85 9.76 -11.89
N ALA A 138 -14.04 9.90 -12.49
CA ALA A 138 -14.30 9.46 -13.86
C ALA A 138 -13.66 10.37 -14.93
N ARG A 139 -13.18 11.56 -14.55
CA ARG A 139 -12.58 12.56 -15.44
C ARG A 139 -11.07 12.63 -15.35
N ILE A 140 -10.46 11.94 -14.39
CA ILE A 140 -9.00 11.87 -14.27
C ILE A 140 -8.43 11.16 -15.51
N ASP A 141 -7.45 11.79 -16.16
CA ASP A 141 -6.76 11.16 -17.28
C ASP A 141 -5.93 9.96 -16.81
N PRO A 142 -6.08 8.78 -17.42
CA PRO A 142 -5.39 7.57 -17.00
C PRO A 142 -3.87 7.68 -17.04
N THR A 143 -3.32 8.43 -18.00
CA THR A 143 -1.86 8.63 -18.12
C THR A 143 -1.33 9.46 -16.98
N SER A 144 -2.03 10.56 -16.66
CA SER A 144 -1.67 11.41 -15.53
C SER A 144 -1.83 10.70 -14.18
N LEU A 145 -2.79 9.78 -14.07
CA LEU A 145 -2.98 8.93 -12.89
C LEU A 145 -1.79 7.98 -12.66
N ALA A 146 -1.27 7.38 -13.73
CA ALA A 146 -0.08 6.54 -13.67
C ALA A 146 1.15 7.36 -13.26
N GLU A 147 1.29 8.57 -13.81
CA GLU A 147 2.38 9.49 -13.46
C GLU A 147 2.30 9.94 -11.98
N PHE A 148 1.10 10.21 -11.46
CA PHE A 148 0.91 10.51 -10.03
C PHE A 148 1.43 9.38 -9.14
N GLY A 149 1.05 8.13 -9.43
CA GLY A 149 1.55 6.96 -8.69
C GLY A 149 3.08 6.86 -8.73
N LYS A 150 3.66 7.03 -9.93
CA LYS A 150 5.11 7.02 -10.15
C LYS A 150 5.82 8.13 -9.37
N GLN A 151 5.29 9.35 -9.35
CA GLN A 151 5.88 10.46 -8.60
C GLN A 151 5.86 10.22 -7.08
N CYS A 152 4.78 9.67 -6.55
CA CYS A 152 4.71 9.27 -5.15
C CYS A 152 5.80 8.24 -4.81
N VAL A 153 5.95 7.19 -5.62
CA VAL A 153 6.99 6.15 -5.41
C VAL A 153 8.40 6.73 -5.57
N LYS A 154 8.63 7.57 -6.57
CA LYS A 154 9.92 8.25 -6.80
C LYS A 154 10.35 9.04 -5.56
N GLU A 155 9.42 9.72 -4.90
CA GLU A 155 9.71 10.46 -3.68
C GLU A 155 10.10 9.52 -2.52
N LEU A 156 9.45 8.36 -2.39
CA LEU A 156 9.83 7.35 -1.40
C LEU A 156 11.24 6.80 -1.62
N LEU A 157 11.58 6.51 -2.88
CA LEU A 157 12.90 6.02 -3.27
C LEU A 157 13.97 7.11 -3.04
N ARG A 158 13.70 8.33 -3.49
CA ARG A 158 14.60 9.50 -3.29
C ARG A 158 14.91 9.75 -1.82
N ARG A 159 13.91 9.62 -0.94
CA ARG A 159 14.06 9.76 0.53
C ARG A 159 14.64 8.53 1.21
N LYS A 160 14.95 7.45 0.48
CA LYS A 160 15.44 6.19 1.03
C LYS A 160 14.49 5.58 2.08
N LEU A 161 13.19 5.76 1.86
CA LEU A 161 12.16 5.19 2.73
C LEU A 161 11.83 3.75 2.37
N VAL A 162 12.11 3.31 1.15
CA VAL A 162 12.02 1.92 0.72
C VAL A 162 13.23 1.17 1.27
N LYS A 163 12.96 0.14 2.06
CA LYS A 163 14.02 -0.71 2.65
C LYS A 163 14.17 -1.99 1.84
N GLY A 164 15.43 -2.40 1.65
CA GLY A 164 15.78 -3.60 0.88
C GLY A 164 15.61 -3.40 -0.63
N THR A 165 16.16 -4.35 -1.37
CA THR A 165 16.23 -4.34 -2.84
C THR A 165 15.50 -5.54 -3.44
N VAL A 166 14.63 -6.19 -2.68
CA VAL A 166 13.87 -7.36 -3.12
C VAL A 166 12.43 -6.96 -3.43
N GLY A 167 12.00 -7.15 -4.65
CA GLY A 167 10.64 -6.97 -5.11
C GLY A 167 9.90 -8.31 -5.24
N GLY A 168 8.57 -8.27 -5.07
CA GLY A 168 7.68 -9.36 -5.44
C GLY A 168 6.63 -8.87 -6.41
N ILE A 169 6.31 -9.68 -7.43
CA ILE A 169 5.19 -9.41 -8.35
C ILE A 169 4.13 -10.48 -8.17
N ASP A 170 2.88 -10.03 -8.12
CA ASP A 170 1.71 -10.90 -8.12
C ASP A 170 0.46 -10.14 -8.59
N GLY A 171 -0.60 -10.89 -8.93
CA GLY A 171 -1.87 -10.35 -9.37
C GLY A 171 -3.03 -10.81 -8.51
N SER A 172 -3.97 -9.91 -8.22
CA SER A 172 -5.17 -10.23 -7.44
C SER A 172 -6.45 -9.72 -8.12
N GLY A 173 -7.43 -10.60 -8.23
CA GLY A 173 -8.76 -10.24 -8.77
C GLY A 173 -9.54 -9.35 -7.81
N LEU A 174 -10.32 -8.43 -8.37
CA LEU A 174 -11.31 -7.62 -7.68
C LEU A 174 -12.73 -8.12 -8.03
N ARG A 175 -13.71 -7.88 -7.15
CA ARG A 175 -15.14 -8.24 -7.42
C ARG A 175 -15.75 -7.47 -8.58
N THR A 176 -15.08 -6.43 -9.06
CA THR A 176 -15.48 -5.59 -10.20
C THR A 176 -15.08 -6.16 -11.56
N HIS A 177 -14.69 -7.42 -11.65
CA HIS A 177 -14.11 -8.02 -12.86
C HIS A 177 -12.84 -7.32 -13.36
N HIS A 178 -12.12 -6.68 -12.46
CA HIS A 178 -10.80 -6.12 -12.69
C HIS A 178 -9.75 -6.96 -11.96
N ARG A 179 -8.50 -6.82 -12.37
CA ARG A 179 -7.35 -7.43 -11.71
C ARG A 179 -6.31 -6.37 -11.43
N VAL A 180 -5.79 -6.36 -10.22
CA VAL A 180 -4.63 -5.53 -9.87
C VAL A 180 -3.39 -6.39 -9.94
N VAL A 181 -2.42 -5.99 -10.73
CA VAL A 181 -1.06 -6.53 -10.72
C VAL A 181 -0.18 -5.52 -10.03
N GLY A 182 0.62 -5.95 -9.06
CA GLY A 182 1.45 -5.05 -8.28
C GLY A 182 2.86 -5.56 -8.05
N LEU A 183 3.80 -4.64 -8.03
CA LEU A 183 5.19 -4.84 -7.61
C LEU A 183 5.35 -4.26 -6.22
N LEU A 184 5.62 -5.12 -5.24
CA LEU A 184 5.75 -4.79 -3.83
C LEU A 184 7.22 -4.96 -3.40
N SER A 185 7.77 -4.03 -2.63
CA SER A 185 8.99 -4.26 -1.87
C SER A 185 8.70 -5.27 -0.76
N VAL A 186 9.34 -6.44 -0.78
CA VAL A 186 9.07 -7.54 0.15
C VAL A 186 9.98 -7.52 1.37
N HIS A 187 10.31 -6.35 1.86
CA HIS A 187 11.06 -6.20 3.10
C HIS A 187 10.14 -6.47 4.32
N GLU A 188 10.59 -7.32 5.24
CA GLU A 188 9.85 -7.61 6.47
C GLU A 188 9.57 -6.34 7.29
N GLY A 189 8.33 -6.18 7.70
CA GLY A 189 7.87 -5.04 8.51
C GLY A 189 7.56 -3.75 7.75
N GLN A 190 7.90 -3.65 6.45
CA GLN A 190 7.59 -2.48 5.63
C GLN A 190 7.36 -2.86 4.17
N PRO A 191 6.28 -3.58 3.83
CA PRO A 191 5.91 -3.80 2.44
C PRO A 191 5.40 -2.50 1.82
N LEU A 192 6.00 -2.06 0.69
CA LEU A 192 5.61 -0.84 -0.02
C LEU A 192 5.34 -1.16 -1.49
N TRP A 193 4.24 -0.69 -2.02
CA TRP A 193 3.91 -0.79 -3.43
C TRP A 193 4.80 0.14 -4.25
N LEU A 194 5.54 -0.41 -5.21
CA LEU A 194 6.49 0.32 -6.04
C LEU A 194 5.93 0.60 -7.44
N SER A 195 5.08 -0.27 -7.97
CA SER A 195 4.34 -0.06 -9.21
C SER A 195 3.09 -0.94 -9.23
N TRP A 196 2.07 -0.56 -9.98
CA TRP A 196 0.83 -1.33 -10.15
C TRP A 196 0.14 -1.06 -11.47
N ARG A 197 -0.67 -2.04 -11.89
CA ARG A 197 -1.56 -1.91 -13.06
C ARG A 197 -2.94 -2.47 -12.70
N VAL A 198 -3.97 -1.82 -13.22
CA VAL A 198 -5.34 -2.33 -13.15
C VAL A 198 -5.74 -2.82 -14.52
N LEU A 199 -5.96 -4.12 -14.62
CA LEU A 199 -6.38 -4.80 -15.84
C LEU A 199 -7.91 -4.93 -15.85
N ALA A 200 -8.54 -4.72 -17.01
CA ALA A 200 -9.98 -4.78 -17.20
C ALA A 200 -10.36 -5.66 -18.39
N GLY A 201 -11.62 -6.12 -18.45
CA GLY A 201 -12.12 -6.94 -19.55
C GLY A 201 -11.28 -8.21 -19.75
N ASN A 202 -10.93 -8.53 -20.98
CA ASN A 202 -10.15 -9.73 -21.32
C ASN A 202 -8.73 -9.72 -20.73
N GLU A 203 -8.19 -8.55 -20.42
CA GLU A 203 -6.87 -8.42 -19.78
C GLU A 203 -6.90 -8.80 -18.29
N SER A 204 -8.08 -8.77 -17.66
CA SER A 204 -8.24 -9.18 -16.25
C SER A 204 -8.26 -10.70 -16.06
N GLU A 205 -8.24 -11.49 -17.11
CA GLU A 205 -8.15 -12.95 -17.05
C GLU A 205 -6.84 -13.38 -16.38
N LYS A 206 -6.93 -14.44 -15.58
CA LYS A 206 -5.74 -15.01 -14.95
C LYS A 206 -4.76 -15.51 -16.01
N GLY A 207 -3.49 -15.08 -15.90
CA GLY A 207 -2.43 -15.41 -16.84
C GLY A 207 -2.06 -14.28 -17.81
N LYS A 208 -2.81 -13.17 -17.80
CA LYS A 208 -2.46 -11.97 -18.58
C LYS A 208 -1.53 -11.02 -17.83
N GLU A 209 -1.31 -11.24 -16.54
CA GLU A 209 -0.48 -10.40 -15.68
C GLU A 209 0.96 -10.23 -16.16
N ALA A 210 1.51 -11.26 -16.80
CA ALA A 210 2.89 -11.22 -17.28
C ALA A 210 3.14 -10.10 -18.32
N SER A 211 2.10 -9.70 -19.08
CA SER A 211 2.21 -8.66 -20.12
C SER A 211 2.60 -7.28 -19.60
N VAL A 212 2.31 -6.98 -18.32
CA VAL A 212 2.56 -5.66 -17.73
C VAL A 212 3.85 -5.60 -16.89
N VAL A 213 4.52 -6.73 -16.66
CA VAL A 213 5.69 -6.81 -15.78
C VAL A 213 6.82 -5.90 -16.26
N ARG A 214 7.13 -5.92 -17.57
CA ARG A 214 8.22 -5.11 -18.12
C ARG A 214 8.01 -3.63 -17.85
N SER A 215 6.84 -3.11 -18.20
CA SER A 215 6.53 -1.68 -17.98
C SER A 215 6.54 -1.28 -16.49
N MET A 216 6.17 -2.19 -15.59
CA MET A 216 6.21 -1.95 -14.15
C MET A 216 7.65 -1.91 -13.62
N VAL A 217 8.51 -2.78 -14.09
CA VAL A 217 9.93 -2.80 -13.72
C VAL A 217 10.64 -1.57 -14.27
N GLU A 218 10.42 -1.22 -15.54
CA GLU A 218 10.99 -0.01 -16.17
C GLU A 218 10.63 1.25 -15.40
N GLU A 219 9.37 1.37 -14.97
CA GLU A 219 8.88 2.49 -14.17
C GLU A 219 9.62 2.63 -12.84
N VAL A 220 9.87 1.51 -12.13
CA VAL A 220 10.61 1.53 -10.86
C VAL A 220 12.08 1.86 -11.08
N LEU A 221 12.70 1.32 -12.15
CA LEU A 221 14.08 1.64 -12.51
C LEU A 221 14.25 3.10 -12.92
N GLU A 222 13.28 3.66 -13.64
CA GLU A 222 13.27 5.10 -13.98
C GLU A 222 13.14 5.98 -12.74
N ALA A 223 12.31 5.56 -11.77
CA ALA A 223 12.07 6.31 -10.54
C ALA A 223 13.23 6.24 -9.54
N GLY A 224 13.88 5.09 -9.39
CA GLY A 224 14.86 4.82 -8.33
C GLY A 224 16.24 4.37 -8.80
N GLY A 225 16.45 4.24 -10.12
CA GLY A 225 17.69 3.72 -10.68
C GLY A 225 17.81 2.19 -10.55
N ARG A 226 18.92 1.65 -11.05
CA ARG A 226 19.18 0.20 -11.04
C ARG A 226 19.31 -0.40 -9.65
N GLU A 227 19.58 0.41 -8.64
CA GLU A 227 19.70 -0.04 -7.25
C GLU A 227 18.36 -0.21 -6.55
N ALA A 228 17.25 0.18 -7.17
CA ALA A 228 15.92 0.10 -6.56
C ALA A 228 15.46 -1.35 -6.34
N ILE A 229 15.82 -2.26 -7.25
CA ILE A 229 15.49 -3.69 -7.19
C ILE A 229 16.72 -4.50 -7.63
N GLU A 230 17.18 -5.39 -6.76
CA GLU A 230 18.24 -6.37 -7.09
C GLU A 230 17.63 -7.75 -7.39
N TRP A 231 16.60 -8.13 -6.65
CA TRP A 231 15.91 -9.42 -6.82
C TRP A 231 14.42 -9.23 -7.06
N LEU A 232 13.89 -10.04 -7.98
CA LEU A 232 12.45 -10.10 -8.26
C LEU A 232 11.92 -11.51 -8.02
N LEU A 233 10.96 -11.63 -7.09
CA LEU A 233 10.31 -12.87 -6.70
C LEU A 233 8.97 -13.00 -7.41
N MET A 234 8.74 -14.12 -8.11
CA MET A 234 7.55 -14.30 -8.95
C MET A 234 6.97 -15.71 -8.82
N ASP A 235 5.69 -15.86 -9.11
CA ASP A 235 5.04 -17.18 -9.19
C ASP A 235 5.27 -17.83 -10.57
N ALA A 236 4.86 -19.08 -10.74
CA ALA A 236 5.01 -19.85 -11.97
C ALA A 236 4.36 -19.20 -13.21
N LEU A 237 3.33 -18.38 -13.03
CA LEU A 237 2.71 -17.59 -14.11
C LEU A 237 3.69 -16.66 -14.84
N TYR A 238 4.75 -16.25 -14.18
CA TYR A 238 5.77 -15.35 -14.72
C TYR A 238 7.02 -16.09 -15.20
N ALA A 239 6.98 -17.44 -15.26
CA ALA A 239 8.07 -18.26 -15.72
C ALA A 239 8.15 -18.22 -17.26
N ASP A 240 8.64 -17.09 -17.78
CA ASP A 240 8.80 -16.78 -19.20
C ASP A 240 10.29 -16.52 -19.52
N GLY A 241 10.89 -17.35 -20.38
CA GLY A 241 12.31 -17.28 -20.70
C GLY A 241 12.77 -15.90 -21.18
N PRO A 242 12.11 -15.29 -22.18
CA PRO A 242 12.41 -13.93 -22.64
C PRO A 242 12.28 -12.85 -21.56
N LEU A 243 11.33 -12.97 -20.62
CA LEU A 243 11.21 -12.05 -19.50
C LEU A 243 12.40 -12.20 -18.55
N LEU A 244 12.77 -13.44 -18.21
CA LEU A 244 13.90 -13.71 -17.32
C LEU A 244 15.22 -13.23 -17.89
N ALA A 245 15.45 -13.44 -19.20
CA ALA A 245 16.64 -12.97 -19.90
C ALA A 245 16.71 -11.43 -19.92
N TRP A 246 15.58 -10.77 -20.15
CA TRP A 246 15.48 -9.32 -20.11
C TRP A 246 15.78 -8.75 -18.72
N LEU A 247 15.22 -9.35 -17.65
CA LEU A 247 15.49 -8.93 -16.27
C LEU A 247 16.98 -9.04 -15.96
N GLU A 248 17.61 -10.19 -16.21
CA GLU A 248 19.00 -10.45 -15.87
C GLU A 248 19.97 -9.62 -16.72
N HIS A 249 19.85 -9.68 -18.04
CA HIS A 249 20.89 -9.17 -18.94
C HIS A 249 20.67 -7.73 -19.41
N HIS A 250 19.42 -7.24 -19.38
CA HIS A 250 19.10 -5.87 -19.75
C HIS A 250 18.95 -4.97 -18.52
N CYS A 251 18.15 -5.41 -17.56
CA CYS A 251 17.87 -4.61 -16.35
C CYS A 251 18.92 -4.77 -15.24
N GLY A 252 19.63 -5.90 -15.21
CA GLY A 252 20.55 -6.26 -14.13
C GLY A 252 19.82 -6.69 -12.85
N ILE A 253 18.61 -7.21 -13.00
CA ILE A 253 17.74 -7.69 -11.90
C ILE A 253 17.73 -9.21 -11.92
N HIS A 254 18.11 -9.83 -10.81
CA HIS A 254 18.06 -11.28 -10.66
C HIS A 254 16.63 -11.74 -10.41
N ALA A 255 16.19 -12.76 -11.10
CA ALA A 255 14.87 -13.35 -10.92
C ALA A 255 14.92 -14.66 -10.15
N LEU A 256 13.96 -14.86 -9.25
CA LEU A 256 13.71 -16.12 -8.56
C LEU A 256 12.23 -16.46 -8.70
N VAL A 257 11.93 -17.51 -9.45
CA VAL A 257 10.59 -17.82 -9.94
C VAL A 257 10.25 -19.28 -9.64
N ARG A 258 8.99 -19.58 -9.31
CA ARG A 258 8.54 -20.96 -9.22
C ARG A 258 8.64 -21.61 -10.61
N LEU A 259 9.41 -22.69 -10.71
CA LEU A 259 9.60 -23.42 -11.95
C LEU A 259 8.39 -24.35 -12.19
N PRO A 260 7.69 -24.25 -13.34
CA PRO A 260 6.67 -25.23 -13.70
C PRO A 260 7.28 -26.63 -13.90
N GLU A 261 6.53 -27.67 -13.48
CA GLU A 261 7.00 -29.05 -13.51
C GLU A 261 7.07 -29.65 -14.92
N ASP A 262 6.38 -29.05 -15.89
CA ASP A 262 6.33 -29.42 -17.29
C ASP A 262 7.54 -28.88 -18.13
N ARG A 263 8.52 -28.28 -17.47
CA ARG A 263 9.71 -27.74 -18.14
C ARG A 263 10.84 -28.74 -18.15
N LEU A 264 11.51 -28.89 -19.31
CA LEU A 264 12.70 -29.74 -19.45
C LEU A 264 13.78 -29.39 -18.41
N LEU A 265 13.93 -28.10 -18.06
CA LEU A 265 14.83 -27.65 -17.01
C LEU A 265 14.55 -28.32 -15.64
N TYR A 266 13.27 -28.61 -15.34
CA TYR A 266 12.89 -29.31 -14.12
C TYR A 266 13.34 -30.78 -14.17
N GLU A 267 13.12 -31.46 -15.29
CA GLU A 267 13.55 -32.84 -15.52
C GLU A 267 15.08 -32.97 -15.42
N ASP A 268 15.82 -32.08 -16.04
CA ASP A 268 17.28 -32.05 -15.98
C ASP A 268 17.79 -31.86 -14.55
N ALA A 269 17.21 -30.93 -13.80
CA ALA A 269 17.58 -30.72 -12.40
C ALA A 269 17.30 -31.95 -11.54
N GLN A 270 16.17 -32.63 -11.75
CA GLN A 270 15.84 -33.88 -11.08
C GLN A 270 16.83 -34.99 -11.44
N GLY A 271 17.15 -35.17 -12.73
CA GLY A 271 18.12 -36.14 -13.20
C GLY A 271 19.50 -35.95 -12.54
N LEU A 272 19.97 -34.70 -12.42
CA LEU A 272 21.22 -34.39 -11.74
C LEU A 272 21.16 -34.75 -10.24
N ALA A 273 20.03 -34.52 -9.59
CA ALA A 273 19.84 -34.86 -8.18
C ALA A 273 19.78 -36.38 -7.94
N GLU A 274 19.07 -37.12 -8.79
CA GLU A 274 18.95 -38.58 -8.73
C GLU A 274 20.28 -39.29 -8.97
N HIS A 275 21.12 -38.75 -9.84
CA HIS A 275 22.48 -39.27 -10.07
C HIS A 275 23.52 -38.84 -9.03
N GLY A 276 23.08 -38.16 -7.97
CA GLY A 276 23.96 -37.72 -6.89
C GLY A 276 24.94 -36.62 -7.25
N LEU A 277 24.70 -35.89 -8.33
CA LEU A 277 25.53 -34.79 -8.78
C LEU A 277 25.26 -33.49 -8.02
N THR A 278 24.22 -33.46 -7.19
CA THR A 278 23.85 -32.35 -6.31
C THR A 278 23.82 -32.77 -4.85
N LYS A 279 23.93 -31.82 -3.92
CA LYS A 279 23.94 -32.10 -2.48
C LYS A 279 22.67 -31.62 -1.81
N TRP A 280 21.89 -32.53 -1.24
CA TRP A 280 20.75 -32.24 -0.44
C TRP A 280 21.15 -31.68 0.95
N SER A 281 20.45 -30.67 1.39
CA SER A 281 20.53 -30.17 2.76
C SER A 281 19.14 -30.08 3.35
N THR A 282 18.98 -30.51 4.61
CA THR A 282 17.66 -30.60 5.27
C THR A 282 17.58 -29.59 6.40
N HIS A 283 16.51 -28.83 6.43
CA HIS A 283 16.26 -27.75 7.37
C HIS A 283 14.85 -27.86 7.96
N THR A 284 14.62 -27.18 9.09
CA THR A 284 13.30 -27.02 9.65
C THR A 284 12.77 -25.64 9.30
N ASP A 285 11.69 -25.58 8.53
CA ASP A 285 10.95 -24.35 8.26
C ASP A 285 9.77 -24.22 9.22
N VAL A 286 9.69 -23.08 9.91
CA VAL A 286 8.61 -22.76 10.84
C VAL A 286 7.78 -21.61 10.30
N ARG A 287 6.48 -21.84 10.19
CA ARG A 287 5.51 -20.85 9.73
C ARG A 287 4.40 -20.65 10.76
N TYR A 288 3.80 -19.49 10.77
CA TYR A 288 2.57 -19.24 11.53
C TYR A 288 1.42 -19.06 10.55
N VAL A 289 0.50 -20.05 10.53
CA VAL A 289 -0.69 -20.02 9.69
C VAL A 289 -1.90 -19.88 10.60
N SER A 290 -2.68 -18.82 10.43
CA SER A 290 -3.84 -18.49 11.27
C SER A 290 -3.52 -18.48 12.78
N GLY A 291 -2.32 -18.03 13.15
CA GLY A 291 -1.86 -17.97 14.54
C GLY A 291 -1.31 -19.29 15.09
N GLN A 292 -1.40 -20.39 14.33
CA GLN A 292 -0.85 -21.70 14.71
C GLN A 292 0.54 -21.89 14.13
N LYS A 293 1.45 -22.40 14.96
CA LYS A 293 2.80 -22.76 14.55
C LYS A 293 2.78 -24.05 13.75
N GLN A 294 3.19 -24.00 12.50
CA GLN A 294 3.40 -25.15 11.63
C GLN A 294 4.89 -25.32 11.37
N ALA A 295 5.41 -26.52 11.52
CA ALA A 295 6.80 -26.85 11.24
C ALA A 295 6.87 -27.89 10.13
N ARG A 296 7.66 -27.58 9.10
CA ARG A 296 7.94 -28.50 7.98
C ARG A 296 9.42 -28.87 7.98
N GLN A 297 9.71 -30.08 7.61
CA GLN A 297 11.04 -30.50 7.25
C GLN A 297 11.22 -30.25 5.77
N VAL A 298 12.19 -29.42 5.41
CA VAL A 298 12.42 -28.98 4.04
C VAL A 298 13.82 -29.41 3.63
N SER A 299 13.90 -30.27 2.65
CA SER A 299 15.14 -30.67 2.00
C SER A 299 15.28 -29.91 0.70
N VAL A 300 16.44 -29.31 0.48
CA VAL A 300 16.71 -28.53 -0.73
C VAL A 300 18.02 -28.95 -1.35
N THR A 301 18.06 -28.89 -2.68
CA THR A 301 19.28 -29.07 -3.48
C THR A 301 19.27 -28.12 -4.65
N MET A 302 20.43 -27.88 -5.25
CA MET A 302 20.56 -26.95 -6.39
C MET A 302 21.37 -27.58 -7.51
N ALA A 303 20.88 -27.43 -8.73
CA ALA A 303 21.58 -27.70 -9.97
C ALA A 303 21.87 -26.39 -10.66
N ASP A 304 23.13 -26.17 -11.02
CA ASP A 304 23.62 -24.97 -11.68
C ASP A 304 23.95 -25.23 -13.16
N GLN A 305 24.15 -24.12 -13.90
CA GLN A 305 24.60 -24.14 -15.31
C GLN A 305 23.64 -24.88 -16.22
N LEU A 306 22.35 -24.85 -15.95
CA LEU A 306 21.32 -25.46 -16.80
C LEU A 306 21.04 -24.58 -18.02
N THR A 307 21.03 -25.20 -19.21
CA THR A 307 20.82 -24.53 -20.50
C THR A 307 19.59 -25.04 -21.25
N SER A 308 18.85 -25.97 -20.68
CA SER A 308 17.71 -26.63 -21.30
C SER A 308 16.41 -25.81 -21.38
N TRP A 309 16.53 -24.50 -21.25
CA TRP A 309 15.41 -23.59 -21.48
C TRP A 309 15.73 -22.67 -22.67
N ASP A 310 15.48 -23.18 -23.90
CA ASP A 310 15.82 -22.50 -25.16
C ASP A 310 15.33 -21.06 -25.22
N GLY A 311 14.07 -20.80 -24.73
CA GLY A 311 13.52 -19.45 -24.77
C GLY A 311 14.28 -18.44 -23.89
N PHE A 312 14.94 -18.87 -22.81
CA PHE A 312 15.83 -18.04 -22.03
C PHE A 312 17.18 -17.84 -22.73
N VAL A 313 17.80 -18.94 -23.19
CA VAL A 313 19.12 -18.92 -23.79
C VAL A 313 19.12 -18.09 -25.08
N GLU A 314 18.12 -18.27 -25.94
CA GLU A 314 18.02 -17.51 -27.19
C GLU A 314 17.78 -16.01 -26.93
N ALA A 315 16.87 -15.69 -26.00
CA ALA A 315 16.64 -14.29 -25.65
C ALA A 315 17.85 -13.62 -24.98
N ALA A 316 18.65 -14.35 -24.20
CA ALA A 316 19.88 -13.83 -23.60
C ALA A 316 20.94 -13.43 -24.66
N LYS A 317 20.99 -14.12 -25.80
CA LYS A 317 21.87 -13.77 -26.90
C LYS A 317 21.56 -12.39 -27.48
N GLU A 318 20.28 -11.99 -27.50
CA GLU A 318 19.88 -10.66 -27.97
C GLU A 318 20.47 -9.55 -27.09
N TYR A 319 20.76 -9.85 -25.82
CA TYR A 319 21.43 -8.96 -24.87
C TYR A 319 22.93 -9.16 -24.76
N GLY A 320 23.51 -9.95 -25.68
CA GLY A 320 24.95 -10.16 -25.80
C GLY A 320 25.54 -11.28 -24.91
N CYS A 321 24.70 -12.07 -24.22
CA CYS A 321 25.15 -13.19 -23.41
C CYS A 321 25.07 -14.50 -24.18
N GLN A 322 26.25 -15.07 -24.55
CA GLN A 322 26.32 -16.30 -25.33
C GLN A 322 26.25 -17.57 -24.48
N ASP A 323 26.73 -17.49 -23.24
CA ASP A 323 26.84 -18.63 -22.33
C ASP A 323 25.80 -18.50 -21.16
N ALA A 324 24.59 -18.05 -21.50
CA ALA A 324 23.53 -17.87 -20.53
C ALA A 324 23.07 -19.22 -19.96
N SER A 325 22.98 -19.31 -18.66
CA SER A 325 22.52 -20.49 -17.93
C SER A 325 21.67 -20.11 -16.75
N LEU A 326 20.88 -21.06 -16.27
CA LEU A 326 19.99 -20.93 -15.12
C LEU A 326 20.42 -21.87 -14.00
N SER A 327 19.98 -21.58 -12.78
CA SER A 327 20.08 -22.48 -11.65
C SER A 327 18.66 -22.95 -11.27
N ALA A 328 18.49 -24.23 -10.95
CA ALA A 328 17.25 -24.77 -10.41
C ALA A 328 17.45 -25.24 -8.98
N VAL A 329 16.53 -24.87 -8.10
CA VAL A 329 16.51 -25.33 -6.71
C VAL A 329 15.33 -26.25 -6.52
N LEU A 330 15.61 -27.55 -6.28
CA LEU A 330 14.60 -28.54 -5.98
C LEU A 330 14.27 -28.53 -4.49
N ILE A 331 13.02 -28.57 -4.17
CA ILE A 331 12.49 -28.52 -2.81
C ILE A 331 11.60 -29.73 -2.55
N HIS A 332 11.95 -30.51 -1.52
CA HIS A 332 11.12 -31.58 -0.95
C HIS A 332 10.71 -31.17 0.47
N SER A 333 9.41 -31.03 0.70
CA SER A 333 8.86 -30.48 1.96
C SER A 333 7.84 -31.44 2.58
N VAL A 334 8.07 -31.83 3.83
CA VAL A 334 7.20 -32.72 4.60
C VAL A 334 6.68 -32.01 5.84
N ASP A 335 5.40 -32.08 6.10
CA ASP A 335 4.79 -31.51 7.31
C ASP A 335 5.20 -32.38 8.52
N LYS A 336 5.71 -31.76 9.60
CA LYS A 336 6.13 -32.49 10.80
C LYS A 336 4.96 -33.05 11.62
N ALA A 337 3.76 -32.48 11.49
CA ALA A 337 2.56 -32.96 12.15
C ALA A 337 1.84 -34.04 11.35
N ASP A 338 2.02 -34.07 10.02
CA ASP A 338 1.38 -35.02 9.13
C ASP A 338 2.34 -35.41 8.00
N ALA A 339 3.06 -36.50 8.17
CA ALA A 339 4.06 -36.97 7.20
C ALA A 339 3.46 -37.38 5.84
N SER A 340 2.13 -37.51 5.71
CA SER A 340 1.49 -37.73 4.41
C SER A 340 1.41 -36.48 3.53
N ARG A 341 1.61 -35.31 4.13
CA ARG A 341 1.63 -34.01 3.40
C ARG A 341 3.02 -33.72 2.89
N VAL A 342 3.30 -34.29 1.75
CA VAL A 342 4.55 -34.08 1.01
C VAL A 342 4.29 -33.12 -0.14
N GLU A 343 5.21 -32.21 -0.39
CA GLU A 343 5.20 -31.28 -1.51
C GLU A 343 6.57 -31.28 -2.18
N ASP A 344 6.59 -31.59 -3.45
CA ASP A 344 7.77 -31.51 -4.32
C ASP A 344 7.56 -30.39 -5.32
N TRP A 345 8.53 -29.48 -5.44
CA TRP A 345 8.48 -28.37 -6.36
C TRP A 345 9.86 -27.75 -6.57
N ALA A 346 9.99 -26.83 -7.52
CA ALA A 346 11.28 -26.20 -7.79
C ALA A 346 11.16 -24.68 -7.97
N LEU A 347 12.32 -24.03 -7.85
CA LEU A 347 12.56 -22.65 -8.24
C LEU A 347 13.55 -22.63 -9.37
N VAL A 348 13.42 -21.65 -10.25
CA VAL A 348 14.43 -21.25 -11.20
C VAL A 348 15.01 -19.90 -10.79
N SER A 349 16.32 -19.77 -10.91
CA SER A 349 17.03 -18.52 -10.62
C SER A 349 17.90 -18.15 -11.82
N THR A 350 17.90 -16.87 -12.17
CA THR A 350 18.80 -16.33 -13.21
C THR A 350 20.25 -16.19 -12.74
N ARG A 351 20.47 -16.32 -11.42
CA ARG A 351 21.79 -16.25 -10.79
C ARG A 351 22.04 -17.47 -9.92
N SER A 352 23.26 -17.99 -9.93
CA SER A 352 23.69 -19.05 -9.01
C SER A 352 23.76 -18.54 -7.56
N TRP A 353 23.47 -19.43 -6.63
CA TRP A 353 23.45 -19.15 -5.19
C TRP A 353 24.56 -19.88 -4.46
N GLY A 354 25.08 -19.28 -3.42
CA GLY A 354 26.01 -19.97 -2.51
C GLY A 354 25.38 -21.15 -1.75
N SER A 355 24.05 -21.20 -1.62
CA SER A 355 23.32 -22.35 -1.06
C SER A 355 21.87 -22.40 -1.55
N ALA A 356 21.35 -23.61 -1.74
CA ALA A 356 19.95 -23.85 -2.09
C ALA A 356 18.99 -23.32 -1.00
N TRP A 357 19.38 -23.41 0.25
CA TRP A 357 18.60 -22.88 1.37
C TRP A 357 18.49 -21.35 1.35
N GLY A 358 19.53 -20.64 0.91
CA GLY A 358 19.49 -19.19 0.72
C GLY A 358 18.44 -18.77 -0.30
N ALA A 359 18.40 -19.42 -1.46
CA ALA A 359 17.39 -19.17 -2.49
C ALA A 359 15.98 -19.46 -1.98
N TYR A 360 15.76 -20.63 -1.34
CA TYR A 360 14.49 -20.98 -0.73
C TYR A 360 14.04 -19.94 0.32
N SER A 361 14.97 -19.52 1.18
CA SER A 361 14.68 -18.55 2.24
C SER A 361 14.30 -17.18 1.67
N LEU A 362 14.96 -16.73 0.61
CA LEU A 362 14.59 -15.50 -0.08
C LEU A 362 13.22 -15.62 -0.74
N TRP A 363 12.96 -16.70 -1.46
CA TRP A 363 11.70 -16.90 -2.16
C TRP A 363 10.49 -16.92 -1.21
N ARG A 364 10.66 -17.34 0.02
CA ARG A 364 9.62 -17.28 1.06
C ARG A 364 9.08 -15.89 1.30
N HIS A 365 9.88 -14.84 1.09
CA HIS A 365 9.41 -13.46 1.24
C HIS A 365 8.35 -13.08 0.22
N ARG A 366 8.20 -13.84 -0.88
CA ARG A 366 7.10 -13.65 -1.83
C ARG A 366 5.73 -13.67 -1.16
N TRP A 367 5.56 -14.47 -0.10
CA TRP A 367 4.33 -14.51 0.68
C TRP A 367 3.92 -13.16 1.30
N LEU A 368 4.83 -12.21 1.39
CA LEU A 368 4.48 -10.87 1.87
C LEU A 368 3.56 -10.15 0.91
N ILE A 369 3.66 -10.36 -0.40
CA ILE A 369 2.76 -9.74 -1.37
C ILE A 369 1.32 -10.24 -1.21
N GLU A 370 1.16 -11.55 -0.97
CA GLU A 370 -0.17 -12.13 -0.73
C GLU A 370 -0.74 -11.73 0.63
N ASN A 371 0.06 -11.85 1.70
CA ASN A 371 -0.41 -11.69 3.07
C ASN A 371 -0.43 -10.23 3.56
N SER A 372 0.68 -9.50 3.39
CA SER A 372 0.80 -8.11 3.85
C SER A 372 0.46 -7.10 2.75
N GLY A 373 0.49 -7.52 1.49
CA GLY A 373 0.04 -6.74 0.36
C GLY A 373 -1.47 -6.90 0.12
N PHE A 374 -1.84 -7.86 -0.73
CA PHE A 374 -3.23 -7.98 -1.21
C PHE A 374 -4.25 -8.32 -0.13
N ARG A 375 -3.94 -9.22 0.80
CA ARG A 375 -4.90 -9.58 1.86
C ARG A 375 -5.18 -8.39 2.78
N GLU A 376 -4.15 -7.62 3.18
CA GLU A 376 -4.35 -6.41 3.98
C GLU A 376 -5.17 -5.36 3.22
N LEU A 377 -4.91 -5.16 1.93
CA LEU A 377 -5.71 -4.26 1.08
C LEU A 377 -7.18 -4.67 1.00
N LYS A 378 -7.46 -5.96 0.86
CA LYS A 378 -8.83 -6.47 0.80
C LYS A 378 -9.54 -6.37 2.14
N GLU A 379 -8.92 -6.81 3.22
CA GLU A 379 -9.54 -6.90 4.54
C GLU A 379 -9.58 -5.57 5.30
N ALA A 380 -8.47 -4.78 5.24
CA ALA A 380 -8.34 -3.56 6.03
C ALA A 380 -8.66 -2.28 5.24
N TRP A 381 -8.44 -2.29 3.91
CA TRP A 381 -8.67 -1.14 3.05
C TRP A 381 -9.91 -1.30 2.17
N HIS A 382 -10.65 -2.39 2.33
CA HIS A 382 -11.88 -2.70 1.60
C HIS A 382 -11.75 -2.60 0.07
N LEU A 383 -10.57 -2.94 -0.46
CA LEU A 383 -10.29 -2.78 -1.88
C LEU A 383 -11.21 -3.64 -2.75
N GLU A 384 -11.62 -4.82 -2.26
CA GLU A 384 -12.49 -5.75 -2.96
C GLU A 384 -13.98 -5.53 -2.67
N GLU A 385 -14.32 -5.19 -1.40
CA GLU A 385 -15.71 -5.21 -0.90
C GLU A 385 -16.48 -3.93 -1.15
N ALA A 386 -15.79 -2.80 -1.31
CA ALA A 386 -16.41 -1.48 -1.42
C ALA A 386 -15.97 -0.75 -2.70
N PRO A 387 -16.35 -1.25 -3.89
CA PRO A 387 -15.99 -0.59 -5.13
C PRO A 387 -16.67 0.78 -5.26
N TRP A 388 -15.91 1.78 -5.70
CA TRP A 388 -16.45 3.11 -5.98
C TRP A 388 -17.23 3.12 -7.30
N SER A 389 -16.93 2.16 -8.19
CA SER A 389 -17.69 1.83 -9.38
C SER A 389 -17.56 0.34 -9.71
N HIS A 390 -18.59 -0.26 -10.28
CA HIS A 390 -18.57 -1.64 -10.77
C HIS A 390 -18.24 -1.75 -12.26
N THR A 391 -18.47 -0.69 -13.02
CA THR A 391 -18.44 -0.72 -14.49
C THR A 391 -17.43 0.26 -15.10
N ASN A 392 -17.10 1.35 -14.41
CA ASN A 392 -16.16 2.34 -14.91
C ASN A 392 -14.75 1.98 -14.50
N SER A 393 -13.94 1.50 -15.45
CA SER A 393 -12.55 1.06 -15.21
C SER A 393 -11.63 2.20 -14.76
N GLU A 394 -11.87 3.44 -15.21
CA GLU A 394 -11.09 4.61 -14.81
C GLU A 394 -11.30 4.92 -13.33
N VAL A 395 -12.55 4.88 -12.86
CA VAL A 395 -12.87 5.05 -11.43
C VAL A 395 -12.25 3.93 -10.59
N VAL A 396 -12.25 2.67 -11.07
CA VAL A 396 -11.60 1.56 -10.36
C VAL A 396 -10.09 1.77 -10.30
N ALA A 397 -9.47 2.18 -11.41
CA ALA A 397 -8.03 2.45 -11.46
C ALA A 397 -7.64 3.59 -10.53
N ALA A 398 -8.40 4.69 -10.51
CA ALA A 398 -8.17 5.83 -9.63
C ALA A 398 -8.30 5.42 -8.15
N ARG A 399 -9.34 4.65 -7.79
CA ARG A 399 -9.50 4.11 -6.44
C ARG A 399 -8.31 3.25 -6.03
N VAL A 400 -7.88 2.32 -6.88
CA VAL A 400 -6.71 1.48 -6.61
C VAL A 400 -5.49 2.35 -6.35
N CYS A 401 -5.22 3.30 -7.24
CA CYS A 401 -4.08 4.21 -7.13
C CYS A 401 -4.08 4.95 -5.78
N PHE A 402 -5.16 5.66 -5.44
CA PHE A 402 -5.26 6.39 -4.17
C PHE A 402 -5.14 5.45 -2.95
N THR A 403 -5.71 4.24 -3.03
CA THR A 403 -5.62 3.27 -1.94
C THR A 403 -4.19 2.77 -1.75
N LEU A 404 -3.45 2.48 -2.83
CA LEU A 404 -2.05 2.01 -2.74
C LEU A 404 -1.10 3.10 -2.26
N VAL A 405 -1.30 4.35 -2.70
CA VAL A 405 -0.56 5.50 -2.17
C VAL A 405 -0.83 5.68 -0.67
N ALA A 406 -2.09 5.65 -0.26
CA ALA A 406 -2.48 5.75 1.16
C ALA A 406 -1.92 4.57 1.99
N TYR A 407 -1.92 3.36 1.44
CA TYR A 407 -1.29 2.19 2.06
C TYR A 407 0.20 2.43 2.30
N ASN A 408 0.94 2.93 1.32
CA ASN A 408 2.36 3.24 1.46
C ASN A 408 2.60 4.27 2.57
N VAL A 409 1.82 5.35 2.61
CA VAL A 409 1.88 6.35 3.69
C VAL A 409 1.67 5.72 5.07
N ALA A 410 0.67 4.85 5.20
CA ALA A 410 0.39 4.15 6.46
C ALA A 410 1.51 3.18 6.86
N GLN A 411 2.14 2.47 5.92
CA GLN A 411 3.29 1.60 6.20
C GLN A 411 4.51 2.41 6.66
N ILE A 412 4.74 3.58 6.08
CA ILE A 412 5.81 4.49 6.53
C ILE A 412 5.50 5.00 7.93
N ALA A 413 4.28 5.43 8.22
CA ALA A 413 3.86 5.85 9.56
C ALA A 413 4.15 4.76 10.62
N LYS A 414 3.84 3.50 10.32
CA LYS A 414 4.12 2.35 11.19
C LYS A 414 5.61 2.21 11.53
N THR A 415 6.50 2.53 10.59
CA THR A 415 7.95 2.31 10.74
C THR A 415 8.69 3.52 11.30
N THR A 416 8.23 4.74 11.04
CA THR A 416 8.91 5.97 11.42
C THR A 416 8.57 6.44 12.85
N GLN A 417 7.39 6.14 13.35
CA GLN A 417 6.96 6.59 14.67
C GLN A 417 7.56 5.81 15.87
N GLY A 418 8.58 4.98 15.63
CA GLY A 418 9.33 4.28 16.68
C GLY A 418 8.54 3.31 17.57
N ARG A 419 7.25 3.14 17.30
CA ARG A 419 6.38 2.17 17.97
C ARG A 419 6.60 0.81 17.31
N LYS A 420 6.75 -0.24 18.11
CA LYS A 420 6.79 -1.64 17.63
C LYS A 420 5.42 -2.04 17.05
N LEU A 421 5.04 -1.43 15.92
CA LEU A 421 3.75 -1.65 15.24
C LEU A 421 3.91 -2.57 14.02
N THR A 422 5.11 -3.12 13.83
CA THR A 422 5.50 -3.89 12.64
C THR A 422 4.58 -5.06 12.32
N ASP A 423 3.96 -5.66 13.33
CA ASP A 423 3.12 -6.85 13.15
C ASP A 423 1.62 -6.55 13.16
N ARG A 424 1.23 -5.28 13.09
CA ARG A 424 -0.16 -4.87 13.24
C ARG A 424 -0.69 -4.22 11.98
N GLY A 425 -1.80 -4.74 11.47
CA GLY A 425 -2.54 -4.13 10.37
C GLY A 425 -3.09 -2.74 10.71
N ILE A 426 -3.45 -1.95 9.69
CA ILE A 426 -3.95 -0.58 9.82
C ILE A 426 -5.17 -0.46 10.77
N ARG A 427 -6.08 -1.45 10.78
CA ARG A 427 -7.23 -1.49 11.71
C ARG A 427 -6.79 -1.49 13.18
N ARG A 428 -5.73 -2.23 13.48
CA ARG A 428 -5.20 -2.28 14.84
C ARG A 428 -4.43 -1.00 15.18
N LEU A 429 -3.70 -0.44 14.21
CA LEU A 429 -3.08 0.86 14.34
C LEU A 429 -4.12 1.94 14.68
N ARG A 430 -5.21 2.02 13.91
CA ARG A 430 -6.32 2.94 14.17
C ARG A 430 -6.93 2.75 15.56
N ARG A 431 -7.21 1.50 15.93
CA ARG A 431 -7.76 1.16 17.25
C ARG A 431 -6.80 1.53 18.39
N ASP A 432 -5.52 1.21 18.26
CA ASP A 432 -4.52 1.46 19.28
C ASP A 432 -4.29 2.98 19.44
N LEU A 433 -4.28 3.75 18.35
CA LEU A 433 -4.17 5.21 18.40
C LEU A 433 -5.44 5.85 19.00
N THR A 434 -6.62 5.40 18.60
CA THR A 434 -7.88 5.87 19.19
C THR A 434 -7.94 5.55 20.69
N ALA A 435 -7.51 4.36 21.11
CA ALA A 435 -7.45 3.97 22.51
C ALA A 435 -6.40 4.75 23.32
N THR A 436 -5.31 5.19 22.68
CA THR A 436 -4.25 5.97 23.36
C THR A 436 -4.70 7.39 23.66
N TYR A 437 -5.52 7.98 22.79
CA TYR A 437 -6.03 9.33 22.99
C TYR A 437 -7.29 9.41 23.88
N GLY A 438 -7.94 8.26 24.18
CA GLY A 438 -9.02 8.08 25.20
C GLY A 438 -10.15 9.12 25.27
N VAL A 439 -9.98 10.25 24.62
CA VAL A 439 -10.90 11.38 24.47
C VAL A 439 -10.69 11.96 23.09
N ALA A 440 -11.77 12.30 22.39
CA ALA A 440 -11.67 12.95 21.08
C ALA A 440 -10.80 14.21 21.19
N PRO A 441 -9.75 14.37 20.36
CA PRO A 441 -8.93 15.55 20.39
C PRO A 441 -9.76 16.78 20.03
N VAL A 442 -9.48 17.90 20.69
CA VAL A 442 -10.06 19.20 20.37
C VAL A 442 -9.09 19.91 19.44
N ILE A 443 -9.59 20.36 18.31
CA ILE A 443 -8.83 21.09 17.33
C ILE A 443 -9.27 22.54 17.38
N VAL A 444 -8.32 23.43 17.58
CA VAL A 444 -8.54 24.87 17.60
C VAL A 444 -7.92 25.47 16.36
N PHE A 445 -8.67 26.30 15.69
CA PHE A 445 -8.29 27.01 14.46
C PHE A 445 -8.16 28.50 14.72
N THR A 446 -7.09 29.08 14.18
CA THR A 446 -6.83 30.51 14.12
C THR A 446 -6.51 30.93 12.70
N GLU A 447 -6.35 32.22 12.42
CA GLU A 447 -5.92 32.72 11.14
C GLU A 447 -4.56 32.09 10.75
N GLY A 448 -4.56 31.29 9.69
CA GLY A 448 -3.36 30.65 9.14
C GLY A 448 -2.79 29.47 9.95
N ALA A 449 -3.35 29.11 11.12
CA ALA A 449 -2.83 28.03 11.94
C ALA A 449 -3.94 27.19 12.59
N PHE A 450 -3.54 25.97 13.00
CA PHE A 450 -4.36 25.10 13.86
C PHE A 450 -3.50 24.37 14.90
N ALA A 451 -4.12 23.88 15.96
CA ALA A 451 -3.49 22.96 16.90
C ALA A 451 -4.47 21.97 17.49
N VAL A 452 -3.95 20.83 17.91
CA VAL A 452 -4.71 19.74 18.52
C VAL A 452 -4.40 19.68 20.00
N PHE A 453 -5.44 19.70 20.82
CA PHE A 453 -5.34 19.70 22.27
C PHE A 453 -6.14 18.55 22.90
N HIS A 454 -5.74 18.13 24.07
CA HIS A 454 -6.63 17.38 24.95
C HIS A 454 -7.77 18.27 25.46
N ILE A 455 -8.98 17.73 25.54
CA ILE A 455 -10.13 18.49 26.03
C ILE A 455 -9.88 19.10 27.40
N GLU A 456 -9.13 18.41 28.25
CA GLU A 456 -8.76 18.92 29.58
C GLU A 456 -7.94 20.23 29.53
N GLN A 457 -7.07 20.36 28.49
CA GLN A 457 -6.29 21.58 28.27
C GLN A 457 -7.21 22.75 27.89
N VAL A 458 -8.16 22.49 26.98
CA VAL A 458 -9.11 23.49 26.51
C VAL A 458 -10.04 23.91 27.66
N MET A 459 -10.53 22.94 28.44
CA MET A 459 -11.37 23.19 29.61
C MET A 459 -10.62 23.99 30.68
N ALA A 460 -9.36 23.73 30.94
CA ALA A 460 -8.53 24.47 31.89
C ALA A 460 -8.35 25.93 31.46
N ILE A 461 -8.11 26.17 30.15
CA ILE A 461 -7.99 27.54 29.60
C ILE A 461 -9.34 28.28 29.72
N ALA A 462 -10.46 27.60 29.45
CA ALA A 462 -11.80 28.15 29.57
C ALA A 462 -12.24 28.34 31.05
N GLY A 463 -11.37 28.05 32.01
CA GLY A 463 -11.70 28.13 33.43
C GLY A 463 -12.69 27.06 33.92
N LEU A 464 -12.93 26.03 33.13
CA LEU A 464 -13.81 24.92 33.47
C LEU A 464 -12.96 23.78 34.05
N ALA A 465 -12.96 23.66 35.38
CA ALA A 465 -12.33 22.49 36.01
C ALA A 465 -13.10 21.21 35.65
N PRO A 466 -12.44 20.13 35.21
CA PRO A 466 -13.10 18.87 34.96
C PRO A 466 -13.73 18.36 36.26
N ARG A 467 -15.04 18.15 36.26
CA ARG A 467 -15.78 17.68 37.44
C ARG A 467 -15.38 16.28 37.93
N HIS A 468 -14.70 15.52 37.10
CA HIS A 468 -14.06 14.23 37.42
C HIS A 468 -12.81 14.05 36.61
N SER A 469 -11.67 13.87 37.26
CA SER A 469 -10.48 13.34 36.61
C SER A 469 -10.80 11.91 36.18
N LEU A 470 -10.93 11.65 34.88
CA LEU A 470 -10.91 10.33 34.34
C LEU A 470 -9.46 9.80 34.47
N ARG A 471 -9.07 9.44 35.70
CA ARG A 471 -7.87 8.63 35.87
C ARG A 471 -8.13 7.34 35.11
N PRO A 472 -7.23 6.92 34.17
CA PRO A 472 -7.35 5.61 33.57
C PRO A 472 -7.40 4.61 34.72
N ARG A 473 -8.47 3.80 34.77
CA ARG A 473 -8.55 2.69 35.74
C ARG A 473 -7.27 1.85 35.55
N PRO A 474 -6.50 1.59 36.63
CA PRO A 474 -5.38 0.69 36.53
C PRO A 474 -5.90 -0.63 35.95
N ARG A 475 -5.23 -1.14 34.91
CA ARG A 475 -5.56 -2.45 34.34
C ARG A 475 -5.56 -3.45 35.52
N GLN A 476 -6.71 -3.97 35.85
CA GLN A 476 -6.77 -5.14 36.73
C GLN A 476 -5.98 -6.25 36.04
N SER A 477 -4.95 -6.72 36.72
CA SER A 477 -4.25 -7.92 36.29
C SER A 477 -5.27 -9.07 36.18
N PRO A 478 -5.22 -9.89 35.12
CA PRO A 478 -6.08 -11.04 35.05
C PRO A 478 -5.84 -11.90 36.30
N PRO A 479 -6.89 -12.52 36.87
CA PRO A 479 -6.72 -13.43 38.00
C PRO A 479 -5.75 -14.57 37.59
N PRO A 480 -4.93 -15.08 38.52
CA PRO A 480 -4.07 -16.22 38.24
C PRO A 480 -4.93 -17.37 37.76
N SER A 481 -4.54 -18.00 36.67
CA SER A 481 -5.18 -19.20 36.16
C SER A 481 -5.15 -20.32 37.21
N PRO A 482 -6.21 -21.14 37.34
CA PRO A 482 -6.27 -22.24 38.29
C PRO A 482 -5.28 -23.37 37.95
#